data_5c4cb19974e97e7b467c5d59c03c6b0c
#
_entry.id   5c4cb19974e97e7b467c5d59c03c6b0c
#
_cell.length_a   1.000
_cell.length_b   1.000
_cell.length_c   1.000
_cell.angle_alpha   90.00
_cell.angle_beta   90.00
_cell.angle_gamma   90.00
#
_symmetry.space_group_name_H-M   'P 1'
#
loop_
_entity.id
_entity.type
_entity.pdbx_description
1 polymer ?
#
loop_
_entity_poly.entity_id
_entity_poly.type
_entity_poly.pdbx_seq_one_letter_code
_entity_poly.pdbx_strand_id
1 'polypeptide(L)'
;MAPVPATSTSSLPSRPHVAGVTATGRIYLWDDASLWLGEGTGTTQWHEHHAHQLTVALQGFFRFRTAAGGRWTTYQAAVVPSHCRHQFEIEGATVAHLFVEPESPAGRALTARNCCNWPVT
;
A
#
# COMPACT_ATOMS: atom_id res chain seq x y z
N MET A 1 11.83 6.38 -16.97
CA MET A 1 12.40 5.02 -16.81
C MET A 1 11.27 4.01 -16.85
N ALA A 2 11.43 2.99 -17.69
CA ALA A 2 10.41 1.95 -17.80
C ALA A 2 10.51 0.98 -16.60
N PRO A 3 9.40 0.44 -16.13
CA PRO A 3 9.43 -0.55 -15.07
C PRO A 3 9.97 -1.89 -15.59
N VAL A 4 10.66 -2.59 -14.70
CA VAL A 4 11.09 -3.96 -14.97
C VAL A 4 10.08 -4.89 -14.32
N PRO A 5 9.32 -5.67 -15.10
CA PRO A 5 8.37 -6.59 -14.48
C PRO A 5 9.11 -7.72 -13.80
N ALA A 6 8.70 -8.02 -12.58
CA ALA A 6 9.16 -9.21 -11.91
C ALA A 6 8.53 -10.44 -12.56
N THR A 7 9.29 -11.49 -12.69
CA THR A 7 8.83 -12.68 -13.41
C THR A 7 7.90 -13.56 -12.60
N SER A 8 7.76 -13.32 -11.33
CA SER A 8 6.97 -14.17 -10.47
C SER A 8 5.62 -13.56 -10.15
N THR A 9 4.59 -14.36 -10.29
CA THR A 9 3.31 -14.10 -9.67
C THR A 9 3.41 -14.67 -8.27
N SER A 10 3.32 -13.81 -7.26
CA SER A 10 3.46 -14.31 -5.91
C SER A 10 2.11 -14.46 -5.25
N SER A 11 1.91 -15.59 -4.63
CA SER A 11 0.80 -15.85 -3.73
C SER A 11 1.39 -15.98 -2.34
N LEU A 12 1.07 -15.04 -1.46
CA LEU A 12 1.58 -15.06 -0.09
C LEU A 12 0.53 -15.67 0.81
N PRO A 13 0.75 -16.89 1.29
CA PRO A 13 -0.22 -17.51 2.19
C PRO A 13 -0.25 -16.77 3.52
N SER A 14 -1.42 -16.48 4.01
CA SER A 14 -1.56 -15.96 5.36
C SER A 14 -1.37 -17.11 6.35
N ARG A 15 -0.81 -16.79 7.50
CA ARG A 15 -0.66 -17.76 8.57
C ARG A 15 -1.90 -17.69 9.47
N PRO A 16 -2.44 -18.85 9.91
CA PRO A 16 -3.70 -18.86 10.63
C PRO A 16 -3.74 -18.06 11.93
N HIS A 17 -2.60 -17.87 12.57
CA HIS A 17 -2.51 -17.21 13.86
C HIS A 17 -1.85 -15.83 13.81
N VAL A 18 -1.58 -15.33 12.63
CA VAL A 18 -0.93 -14.03 12.42
C VAL A 18 -1.77 -13.23 11.44
N ALA A 19 -2.04 -11.98 11.80
CA ALA A 19 -2.71 -11.08 10.88
C ALA A 19 -1.86 -10.91 9.62
N GLY A 20 -2.49 -11.01 8.48
CA GLY A 20 -1.78 -10.89 7.23
C GLY A 20 -2.72 -10.86 6.05
N VAL A 21 -2.16 -10.55 4.90
CA VAL A 21 -2.89 -10.48 3.65
C VAL A 21 -2.45 -11.62 2.76
N THR A 22 -3.43 -12.34 2.21
CA THR A 22 -3.20 -13.28 1.12
C THR A 22 -3.43 -12.52 -0.17
N ALA A 23 -2.43 -12.52 -1.05
CA ALA A 23 -2.49 -11.72 -2.25
C ALA A 23 -1.91 -12.43 -3.46
N THR A 24 -2.43 -12.11 -4.62
CA THR A 24 -1.93 -12.58 -5.90
C THR A 24 -1.82 -11.40 -6.83
N GLY A 25 -0.64 -11.21 -7.43
CA GLY A 25 -0.44 -10.05 -8.30
C GLY A 25 0.91 -10.03 -8.96
N ARG A 26 1.23 -8.88 -9.53
CA ARG A 26 2.48 -8.62 -10.22
C ARG A 26 3.20 -7.45 -9.59
N ILE A 27 4.53 -7.51 -9.62
CA ILE A 27 5.39 -6.45 -9.11
C ILE A 27 6.21 -5.90 -10.26
N TYR A 28 6.29 -4.57 -10.32
CA TYR A 28 7.11 -3.84 -11.28
C TYR A 28 8.08 -3.00 -10.49
N LEU A 29 9.35 -3.00 -10.88
CA LEU A 29 10.42 -2.37 -10.12
C LEU A 29 11.11 -1.27 -10.95
N TRP A 30 11.36 -0.15 -10.29
CA TRP A 30 12.23 0.95 -10.76
C TRP A 30 13.34 1.14 -9.72
N ASP A 31 14.26 2.02 -9.99
CA ASP A 31 15.33 2.32 -9.04
C ASP A 31 14.80 2.96 -7.75
N ASP A 32 13.77 3.78 -7.86
CA ASP A 32 13.25 4.57 -6.75
C ASP A 32 11.77 4.31 -6.45
N ALA A 33 11.18 3.31 -7.07
CA ALA A 33 9.77 2.99 -6.88
C ALA A 33 9.47 1.54 -7.17
N SER A 34 8.36 1.05 -6.64
CA SER A 34 7.82 -0.25 -7.00
C SER A 34 6.30 -0.17 -7.07
N LEU A 35 5.73 -0.96 -7.98
CA LEU A 35 4.29 -1.06 -8.15
C LEU A 35 3.88 -2.52 -7.95
N TRP A 36 2.96 -2.74 -7.04
CA TRP A 36 2.28 -4.03 -6.92
C TRP A 36 0.86 -3.87 -7.44
N LEU A 37 0.44 -4.78 -8.31
CA LEU A 37 -0.87 -4.75 -8.92
C LEU A 37 -1.50 -6.13 -8.77
N GLY A 38 -2.64 -6.21 -8.11
CA GLY A 38 -3.30 -7.48 -7.91
C GLY A 38 -4.47 -7.41 -6.94
N GLU A 39 -4.93 -8.57 -6.52
CA GLU A 39 -6.04 -8.68 -5.58
C GLU A 39 -5.60 -9.36 -4.29
N GLY A 40 -6.30 -9.05 -3.21
CA GLY A 40 -5.96 -9.60 -1.92
C GLY A 40 -7.11 -9.61 -0.95
N THR A 41 -6.90 -10.32 0.14
CA THR A 41 -7.85 -10.43 1.25
C THR A 41 -7.09 -10.56 2.55
N GLY A 42 -7.49 -9.83 3.56
CA GLY A 42 -6.94 -9.91 4.90
C GLY A 42 -6.68 -8.57 5.54
N THR A 43 -6.08 -8.62 6.72
CA THR A 43 -5.72 -7.45 7.51
C THR A 43 -4.25 -7.53 7.85
N THR A 44 -3.51 -6.47 7.60
CA THR A 44 -2.09 -6.43 7.97
C THR A 44 -1.95 -6.22 9.47
N GLN A 45 -0.78 -6.57 10.00
CA GLN A 45 -0.38 -6.14 11.33
C GLN A 45 -0.10 -4.64 11.30
N TRP A 46 -0.03 -4.02 12.49
CA TRP A 46 0.45 -2.66 12.61
C TRP A 46 1.86 -2.57 12.06
N HIS A 47 2.08 -1.64 11.15
CA HIS A 47 3.39 -1.46 10.53
C HIS A 47 3.56 -0.05 9.99
N GLU A 48 4.78 0.28 9.69
CA GLU A 48 5.14 1.46 8.94
C GLU A 48 6.26 1.08 7.97
N HIS A 49 6.46 1.88 6.96
CA HIS A 49 7.53 1.65 5.99
C HIS A 49 8.14 2.97 5.57
N HIS A 50 9.36 2.87 5.07
CA HIS A 50 10.11 4.05 4.65
C HIS A 50 9.51 4.71 3.42
N ALA A 51 9.07 3.93 2.46
CA ALA A 51 8.49 4.45 1.22
C ALA A 51 7.16 5.16 1.47
N HIS A 52 6.86 6.17 0.65
CA HIS A 52 5.50 6.65 0.51
C HIS A 52 4.70 5.60 -0.23
N GLN A 53 3.46 5.40 0.16
CA GLN A 53 2.58 4.45 -0.49
C GLN A 53 1.37 5.16 -1.07
N LEU A 54 1.12 4.94 -2.36
CA LEU A 54 -0.13 5.35 -2.99
C LEU A 54 -0.91 4.09 -3.31
N THR A 55 -2.14 4.01 -2.84
CA THR A 55 -2.98 2.86 -3.07
C THR A 55 -4.25 3.30 -3.79
N VAL A 56 -4.57 2.60 -4.87
CA VAL A 56 -5.78 2.85 -5.66
C VAL A 56 -6.51 1.54 -5.84
N ALA A 57 -7.81 1.53 -5.54
CA ALA A 57 -8.66 0.40 -5.84
C ALA A 57 -9.10 0.48 -7.30
N LEU A 58 -8.76 -0.52 -8.09
CA LEU A 58 -9.23 -0.66 -9.46
C LEU A 58 -10.59 -1.33 -9.49
N GLN A 59 -10.87 -2.13 -8.47
CA GLN A 59 -12.16 -2.77 -8.27
C GLN A 59 -12.35 -2.99 -6.77
N GLY A 60 -13.51 -2.61 -6.25
CA GLY A 60 -13.78 -2.71 -4.83
C GLY A 60 -13.24 -1.53 -4.04
N PHE A 61 -12.88 -1.78 -2.80
CA PHE A 61 -12.37 -0.75 -1.89
C PHE A 61 -11.43 -1.40 -0.88
N PHE A 62 -10.75 -0.55 -0.11
CA PHE A 62 -9.88 -0.98 0.98
C PHE A 62 -10.08 -0.06 2.18
N ARG A 63 -9.51 -0.45 3.31
CA ARG A 63 -9.62 0.32 4.54
C ARG A 63 -8.28 0.50 5.19
N PHE A 64 -8.12 1.63 5.86
CA PHE A 64 -6.97 1.92 6.71
C PHE A 64 -7.44 2.40 8.06
N ARG A 65 -6.61 2.19 9.08
CA ARG A 65 -6.71 2.92 10.34
C ARG A 65 -5.32 3.24 10.87
N THR A 66 -5.22 4.29 11.66
CA THR A 66 -3.93 4.83 12.12
C THR A 66 -3.74 4.74 13.62
N ALA A 67 -4.72 4.24 14.37
CA ALA A 67 -4.60 4.07 15.81
C ALA A 67 -5.32 2.80 16.24
N ALA A 68 -4.73 2.07 17.17
CA ALA A 68 -5.36 0.90 17.75
C ALA A 68 -6.68 1.31 18.43
N GLY A 69 -7.76 0.56 18.13
CA GLY A 69 -9.09 0.95 18.57
C GLY A 69 -9.67 2.12 17.80
N GLY A 70 -8.91 2.67 16.85
CA GLY A 70 -9.39 3.73 16.01
C GLY A 70 -10.34 3.25 14.94
N ARG A 71 -10.97 4.21 14.28
CA ARG A 71 -11.96 3.93 13.25
C ARG A 71 -11.29 3.45 11.96
N TRP A 72 -11.80 2.36 11.40
CA TRP A 72 -11.49 1.97 10.04
C TRP A 72 -12.18 2.93 9.06
N THR A 73 -11.41 3.43 8.12
CA THR A 73 -11.93 4.33 7.08
C THR A 73 -11.80 3.66 5.72
N THR A 74 -12.86 3.73 4.93
CA THR A 74 -12.92 3.11 3.61
C THR A 74 -12.46 4.09 2.54
N TYR A 75 -11.62 3.59 1.63
CA TYR A 75 -11.05 4.39 0.55
C TYR A 75 -11.10 3.67 -0.78
N GLN A 76 -11.10 4.45 -1.85
CA GLN A 76 -10.78 3.97 -3.19
C GLN A 76 -9.43 4.48 -3.65
N ALA A 77 -8.90 5.49 -3.01
CA ALA A 77 -7.55 5.97 -3.21
C ALA A 77 -7.04 6.60 -1.92
N ALA A 78 -5.79 6.37 -1.59
CA ALA A 78 -5.19 6.95 -0.40
C ALA A 78 -3.68 7.05 -0.54
N VAL A 79 -3.09 8.01 0.14
CA VAL A 79 -1.64 8.16 0.26
C VAL A 79 -1.25 7.90 1.71
N VAL A 80 -0.30 6.98 1.89
CA VAL A 80 0.30 6.70 3.19
C VAL A 80 1.69 7.31 3.19
N PRO A 81 1.93 8.38 3.95
CA PRO A 81 3.25 8.98 4.02
C PRO A 81 4.28 8.04 4.65
N SER A 82 5.55 8.29 4.33
CA SER A 82 6.68 7.59 4.94
C SER A 82 6.57 7.59 6.46
N HIS A 83 6.84 6.43 7.08
CA HIS A 83 6.86 6.24 8.53
C HIS A 83 5.54 6.54 9.25
N CYS A 84 4.44 6.48 8.53
CA CYS A 84 3.11 6.62 9.12
C CYS A 84 2.59 5.23 9.51
N ARG A 85 2.48 4.99 10.81
CA ARG A 85 2.06 3.68 11.32
C ARG A 85 0.58 3.45 11.04
N HIS A 86 0.25 2.27 10.52
CA HIS A 86 -1.11 1.98 10.08
C HIS A 86 -1.40 0.48 10.03
N GLN A 87 -2.68 0.16 9.91
CA GLN A 87 -3.16 -1.14 9.47
C GLN A 87 -3.94 -0.97 8.18
N PHE A 88 -3.86 -1.96 7.32
CA PHE A 88 -4.55 -2.03 6.05
C PHE A 88 -5.45 -3.26 6.04
N GLU A 89 -6.66 -3.11 5.50
CA GLU A 89 -7.61 -4.20 5.34
C GLU A 89 -8.17 -4.19 3.94
N ILE A 90 -8.21 -5.37 3.34
CA ILE A 90 -8.72 -5.57 1.98
C ILE A 90 -9.52 -6.86 1.95
N GLU A 91 -10.58 -6.87 1.15
CA GLU A 91 -11.46 -8.03 1.05
C GLU A 91 -11.81 -8.27 -0.42
N GLY A 92 -10.92 -8.97 -1.11
CA GLY A 92 -11.11 -9.37 -2.49
C GLY A 92 -11.01 -8.27 -3.52
N ALA A 93 -10.63 -7.07 -3.12
CA ALA A 93 -10.49 -5.95 -4.06
C ALA A 93 -9.24 -6.13 -4.93
N THR A 94 -9.28 -5.49 -6.10
CA THR A 94 -8.11 -5.37 -6.97
C THR A 94 -7.53 -3.97 -6.75
N VAL A 95 -6.25 -3.92 -6.38
CA VAL A 95 -5.61 -2.67 -6.03
C VAL A 95 -4.25 -2.52 -6.71
N ALA A 96 -3.83 -1.29 -6.84
CA ALA A 96 -2.47 -0.91 -7.21
C ALA A 96 -1.83 -0.22 -6.01
N HIS A 97 -0.68 -0.73 -5.57
CA HIS A 97 0.14 -0.09 -4.55
C HIS A 97 1.41 0.41 -5.21
N LEU A 98 1.61 1.70 -5.21
CA LEU A 98 2.84 2.33 -5.68
C LEU A 98 3.63 2.78 -4.46
N PHE A 99 4.83 2.25 -4.31
CA PHE A 99 5.76 2.64 -3.26
C PHE A 99 6.84 3.52 -3.87
N VAL A 100 7.06 4.68 -3.31
CA VAL A 100 7.98 5.69 -3.85
C VAL A 100 9.00 6.06 -2.78
N GLU A 101 10.28 6.04 -3.15
CA GLU A 101 11.36 6.43 -2.25
C GLU A 101 11.23 7.91 -1.89
N PRO A 102 11.14 8.26 -0.59
CA PRO A 102 10.91 9.65 -0.18
C PRO A 102 11.98 10.64 -0.65
N GLU A 103 13.22 10.17 -0.81
CA GLU A 103 14.34 11.01 -1.23
C GLU A 103 14.39 11.23 -2.73
N SER A 104 13.59 10.50 -3.51
CA SER A 104 13.50 10.71 -4.95
C SER A 104 12.77 12.02 -5.26
N PRO A 105 12.92 12.57 -6.47
CA PRO A 105 12.18 13.77 -6.85
C PRO A 105 10.67 13.62 -6.68
N ALA A 106 10.11 12.47 -7.08
CA ALA A 106 8.68 12.19 -6.91
C ALA A 106 8.32 12.08 -5.43
N GLY A 107 9.15 11.41 -4.63
CA GLY A 107 8.92 11.26 -3.20
C GLY A 107 8.95 12.58 -2.46
N ARG A 108 9.86 13.47 -2.81
CA ARG A 108 9.93 14.81 -2.22
C ARG A 108 8.69 15.63 -2.56
N ALA A 109 8.19 15.51 -3.79
CA ALA A 109 6.97 16.18 -4.20
C ALA A 109 5.77 15.67 -3.40
N LEU A 110 5.69 14.37 -3.14
CA LEU A 110 4.64 13.79 -2.32
C LEU A 110 4.72 14.26 -0.88
N THR A 111 5.93 14.33 -0.32
CA THR A 111 6.14 14.83 1.04
C THR A 111 5.63 16.26 1.18
N ALA A 112 5.95 17.12 0.22
CA ALA A 112 5.54 18.52 0.25
C ALA A 112 4.01 18.67 0.23
N ARG A 113 3.30 17.74 -0.43
CA ARG A 113 1.84 17.80 -0.54
C ARG A 113 1.11 17.15 0.63
N ASN A 114 1.70 16.10 1.22
CA ASN A 114 0.95 15.19 2.10
C ASN A 114 1.55 15.04 3.49
N CYS A 115 2.53 15.83 3.86
CA CYS A 115 3.27 15.63 5.10
C CYS A 115 2.40 15.66 6.38
N CYS A 116 1.25 16.30 6.33
CA CYS A 116 0.40 16.47 7.50
C CYS A 116 -1.01 15.90 7.33
N ASN A 117 -1.35 15.40 6.17
CA ASN A 117 -2.70 14.96 5.85
C ASN A 117 -2.73 13.48 5.50
N TRP A 118 -2.91 12.69 6.49
CA TRP A 118 -2.98 11.25 6.34
C TRP A 118 -4.33 10.72 6.77
N PRO A 119 -4.88 9.76 6.05
CA PRO A 119 -4.64 9.50 4.63
C PRO A 119 -5.42 10.47 3.77
N VAL A 120 -4.95 10.67 2.55
CA VAL A 120 -5.59 11.55 1.59
C VAL A 120 -6.28 10.70 0.52
N THR A 121 -7.51 11.04 0.19
CA THR A 121 -8.27 10.36 -0.86
C THR A 121 -8.45 11.26 -2.07
#